data_8ffbc546a86f008e2c252366ef41aceb
#
_entry.id   8ffbc546a86f008e2c252366ef41aceb
#
_cell.length_a   1.000
_cell.length_b   1.000
_cell.length_c   1.000
_cell.angle_alpha   90.00
_cell.angle_beta   90.00
_cell.angle_gamma   90.00
#
_symmetry.space_group_name_H-M   'P 1'
#
loop_
_entity.id
_entity.type
_entity.pdbx_description
1 polymer ?
#
loop_
_entity_poly.entity_id
_entity_poly.type
_entity_poly.pdbx_seq_one_letter_code
_entity_poly.pdbx_strand_id
1 'polypeptide(L)'
;MPAPKPLTQCDPPALDWSRPGTPAAADFGDIYFSVDGGLAETETVFLGGCGLPEGWQKRRRFVIGELGFGSGLNFLAAWRMWDETKPKEGRLHFISIEKFPFDAAQLKQALAAWPELAAYSEQLIAKWPGRVKGFHRLHFGDVTLTLIHDDIADGLEALDARVDAWFLDGFSPAKNPAMWSGHIMQKLAKLSAPGARLATFTVAGSVRQALMDAGFTVEKKQGFGRKRHRLEAYFPGDPSEEKPLAAPVIMGAGIAGASLAKAFLRRGIISNVIHDPAHKAASHNAAALVKPRLDLQDRPESRFFLASYLYALEVYREHALMTGVTHIPKSEAETARFIKLNTQAPLAEAHFKFDEQANVLALNASLVIEPKSVLKDWLSGVTLSDGSADAKGITLLAAGYGLKTLLKDRDIALRFSRGQLTWAEADIDAPMTYGGYALPLKDGLLLGATHHRLEGSDPFALRLEDDAANLEGFEKFTGGNAQLSEKPSRASVRVTTANTLPLIGEIDERLWLFTGLGSRGFVFAPLLAEAIVSKICGDPLPISKAVWDRFGVR
;
A
#
# COMPACT_ATOMS: atom_id res chain seq x y z
N MET A 1 11.58 -28.85 3.15
CA MET A 1 11.50 -27.38 2.98
C MET A 1 11.93 -26.74 4.28
N PRO A 2 12.69 -25.65 4.30
CA PRO A 2 13.01 -24.93 5.53
C PRO A 2 11.71 -24.50 6.22
N ALA A 3 11.74 -24.43 7.56
CA ALA A 3 10.57 -23.96 8.31
C ALA A 3 10.20 -22.53 7.87
N PRO A 4 8.90 -22.23 7.76
CA PRO A 4 8.47 -20.89 7.37
C PRO A 4 8.94 -19.87 8.39
N LYS A 5 9.53 -18.77 7.91
CA LYS A 5 10.02 -17.67 8.75
C LYS A 5 8.86 -16.98 9.48
N PRO A 6 9.03 -16.53 10.71
CA PRO A 6 8.03 -15.73 11.41
C PRO A 6 7.89 -14.35 10.75
N LEU A 7 6.66 -13.83 10.72
CA LEU A 7 6.41 -12.45 10.29
C LEU A 7 6.75 -11.51 11.46
N THR A 8 7.82 -10.73 11.28
CA THR A 8 8.32 -9.73 12.23
C THR A 8 8.46 -8.39 11.54
N GLN A 9 8.69 -7.32 12.28
CA GLN A 9 9.20 -6.08 11.70
C GLN A 9 10.62 -6.28 11.14
N CYS A 10 11.10 -5.31 10.34
CA CYS A 10 12.52 -5.21 10.00
C CYS A 10 13.34 -4.92 11.26
N ASP A 11 14.60 -5.37 11.28
CA ASP A 11 15.51 -5.04 12.35
C ASP A 11 15.74 -3.51 12.39
N PRO A 12 15.90 -2.92 13.59
CA PRO A 12 16.25 -1.52 13.71
C PRO A 12 17.68 -1.29 13.20
N PRO A 13 17.97 -0.10 12.65
CA PRO A 13 19.35 0.27 12.38
C PRO A 13 20.12 0.42 13.70
N ALA A 14 21.35 -0.08 13.75
CA ALA A 14 22.29 0.20 14.84
C ALA A 14 22.88 1.60 14.65
N LEU A 15 22.28 2.62 15.28
CA LEU A 15 22.68 4.02 15.11
C LEU A 15 23.67 4.49 16.19
N ASP A 16 24.75 5.12 15.74
CA ASP A 16 25.66 5.89 16.57
C ASP A 16 25.44 7.40 16.32
N TRP A 17 25.08 8.12 17.37
CA TRP A 17 24.87 9.57 17.38
C TRP A 17 26.00 10.34 18.07
N SER A 18 27.18 9.73 18.22
CA SER A 18 28.36 10.36 18.85
C SER A 18 28.78 11.67 18.17
N ARG A 19 28.47 11.82 16.89
CA ARG A 19 28.64 13.07 16.13
C ARG A 19 27.33 13.83 16.11
N PRO A 20 27.26 15.04 16.65
CA PRO A 20 26.04 15.84 16.64
C PRO A 20 25.43 15.97 15.23
N GLY A 21 24.16 15.63 15.09
CA GLY A 21 23.41 15.74 13.83
C GLY A 21 23.80 14.77 12.71
N THR A 22 24.80 13.89 12.91
CA THR A 22 25.25 12.93 11.90
C THR A 22 25.05 11.50 12.39
N PRO A 23 24.00 10.78 12.00
CA PRO A 23 23.84 9.37 12.33
C PRO A 23 24.87 8.52 11.58
N ALA A 24 25.50 7.60 12.28
CA ALA A 24 26.36 6.58 11.71
C ALA A 24 25.75 5.20 11.93
N ALA A 25 25.93 4.29 10.97
CA ALA A 25 25.57 2.89 11.11
C ALA A 25 26.73 2.17 11.83
N ALA A 26 26.51 1.78 13.08
CA ALA A 26 27.53 1.12 13.89
C ALA A 26 27.99 -0.22 13.26
N ASP A 27 27.04 -1.00 12.70
CA ASP A 27 27.34 -2.29 12.08
C ASP A 27 28.19 -2.19 10.80
N PHE A 28 28.09 -1.04 10.10
CA PHE A 28 28.83 -0.80 8.85
C PHE A 28 30.02 0.15 9.06
N GLY A 29 30.09 0.85 10.21
CA GLY A 29 31.11 1.86 10.48
C GLY A 29 31.10 2.99 9.45
N ASP A 30 29.94 3.36 8.91
CA ASP A 30 29.74 4.39 7.89
C ASP A 30 28.67 5.40 8.32
N ILE A 31 28.71 6.62 7.77
CA ILE A 31 27.73 7.65 8.06
C ILE A 31 26.59 7.60 7.02
N TYR A 32 25.36 7.93 7.46
CA TYR A 32 24.24 8.03 6.54
C TYR A 32 24.34 9.27 5.64
N PHE A 33 24.87 10.36 6.15
CA PHE A 33 25.12 11.60 5.41
C PHE A 33 26.10 12.51 6.16
N SER A 34 26.66 13.49 5.46
CA SER A 34 27.45 14.54 6.07
C SER A 34 26.58 15.77 6.33
N VAL A 35 26.57 16.28 7.58
CA VAL A 35 25.83 17.51 7.93
C VAL A 35 26.37 18.71 7.14
N ASP A 36 27.69 18.77 6.95
CA ASP A 36 28.35 19.92 6.30
C ASP A 36 28.21 19.93 4.76
N GLY A 37 27.43 19.06 4.18
CA GLY A 37 27.31 19.03 2.72
C GLY A 37 26.43 17.91 2.16
N GLY A 38 25.68 17.17 3.00
CA GLY A 38 24.86 16.04 2.56
C GLY A 38 23.83 16.42 1.51
N LEU A 39 23.11 17.53 1.69
CA LEU A 39 22.14 18.03 0.71
C LEU A 39 22.82 18.44 -0.59
N ALA A 40 23.92 19.21 -0.53
CA ALA A 40 24.66 19.60 -1.72
C ALA A 40 25.34 18.40 -2.43
N GLU A 41 25.75 17.38 -1.68
CA GLU A 41 26.19 16.09 -2.25
C GLU A 41 25.06 15.41 -3.00
N THR A 42 23.86 15.32 -2.41
CA THR A 42 22.65 14.77 -3.05
C THR A 42 22.32 15.52 -4.36
N GLU A 43 22.30 16.84 -4.32
CA GLU A 43 22.01 17.67 -5.50
C GLU A 43 23.06 17.50 -6.60
N THR A 44 24.33 17.45 -6.25
CA THR A 44 25.41 17.33 -7.23
C THR A 44 25.56 15.91 -7.75
N VAL A 45 25.60 14.90 -6.84
CA VAL A 45 25.97 13.53 -7.20
C VAL A 45 24.78 12.81 -7.81
N PHE A 46 23.61 12.85 -7.16
CA PHE A 46 22.47 12.04 -7.57
C PHE A 46 21.54 12.80 -8.52
N LEU A 47 21.05 13.98 -8.16
CA LEU A 47 20.15 14.74 -9.03
C LEU A 47 20.89 15.23 -10.28
N GLY A 48 21.97 15.96 -10.12
CA GLY A 48 22.79 16.44 -11.25
C GLY A 48 23.42 15.31 -12.06
N GLY A 49 23.92 14.25 -11.38
CA GLY A 49 24.49 13.06 -12.04
C GLY A 49 23.48 12.29 -12.91
N CYS A 50 22.19 12.32 -12.54
CA CYS A 50 21.11 11.79 -13.36
C CYS A 50 20.53 12.82 -14.36
N GLY A 51 21.12 14.02 -14.48
CA GLY A 51 20.70 15.06 -15.40
C GLY A 51 19.33 15.65 -15.06
N LEU A 52 19.06 15.83 -13.77
CA LEU A 52 17.84 16.47 -13.30
C LEU A 52 18.12 17.94 -12.96
N PRO A 53 17.19 18.87 -13.23
CA PRO A 53 15.79 18.63 -13.58
C PRO A 53 15.48 18.42 -15.07
N GLU A 54 16.42 18.61 -16.00
CA GLU A 54 16.16 18.57 -17.45
C GLU A 54 15.56 17.25 -17.91
N GLY A 55 15.96 16.14 -17.29
CA GLY A 55 15.50 14.77 -17.61
C GLY A 55 14.00 14.57 -17.48
N TRP A 56 13.30 15.32 -16.63
CA TRP A 56 11.86 15.17 -16.42
C TRP A 56 10.98 16.29 -17.01
N GLN A 57 11.56 17.43 -17.45
CA GLN A 57 10.78 18.61 -17.88
C GLN A 57 9.77 18.38 -19.01
N LYS A 58 9.98 17.37 -19.84
CA LYS A 58 9.10 17.03 -20.96
C LYS A 58 8.29 15.73 -20.73
N ARG A 59 8.29 15.21 -19.50
CA ARG A 59 7.65 13.94 -19.19
C ARG A 59 6.45 14.09 -18.27
N ARG A 60 5.34 13.44 -18.61
CA ARG A 60 4.17 13.38 -17.72
C ARG A 60 4.40 12.49 -16.51
N ARG A 61 5.32 11.55 -16.59
CA ARG A 61 5.74 10.66 -15.51
C ARG A 61 7.26 10.54 -15.51
N PHE A 62 7.82 10.55 -14.32
CA PHE A 62 9.23 10.23 -14.11
C PHE A 62 9.40 9.30 -12.92
N VAL A 63 10.23 8.27 -13.06
CA VAL A 63 10.44 7.26 -12.02
C VAL A 63 11.90 7.28 -11.59
N ILE A 64 12.14 7.56 -10.29
CA ILE A 64 13.44 7.42 -9.65
C ILE A 64 13.46 6.13 -8.84
N GLY A 65 14.52 5.35 -8.95
CA GLY A 65 14.81 4.21 -8.11
C GLY A 65 16.04 4.47 -7.24
N GLU A 66 16.01 4.09 -5.99
CA GLU A 66 17.10 4.27 -5.04
C GLU A 66 17.42 2.96 -4.31
N LEU A 67 18.67 2.73 -4.02
CA LEU A 67 19.14 1.67 -3.14
C LEU A 67 19.65 2.29 -1.84
N GLY A 68 18.95 2.01 -0.73
CA GLY A 68 19.22 2.59 0.59
C GLY A 68 18.49 3.91 0.82
N PHE A 69 17.32 3.87 1.47
CA PHE A 69 16.55 5.06 1.81
C PHE A 69 17.22 5.90 2.91
N GLY A 70 17.81 5.23 3.90
CA GLY A 70 18.45 5.86 5.04
C GLY A 70 17.52 6.86 5.74
N SER A 71 17.91 8.12 5.76
CA SER A 71 17.11 9.23 6.32
C SER A 71 16.07 9.80 5.33
N GLY A 72 16.10 9.39 4.07
CA GLY A 72 15.23 9.92 3.02
C GLY A 72 15.68 11.27 2.44
N LEU A 73 16.92 11.68 2.68
CA LEU A 73 17.43 12.97 2.21
C LEU A 73 17.34 13.11 0.68
N ASN A 74 17.73 12.07 -0.06
CA ASN A 74 17.66 12.05 -1.53
C ASN A 74 16.21 12.19 -2.02
N PHE A 75 15.27 11.52 -1.37
CA PHE A 75 13.84 11.66 -1.69
C PHE A 75 13.34 13.09 -1.45
N LEU A 76 13.65 13.68 -0.30
CA LEU A 76 13.20 15.03 0.03
C LEU A 76 13.83 16.10 -0.89
N ALA A 77 15.09 15.94 -1.25
CA ALA A 77 15.77 16.83 -2.22
C ALA A 77 15.15 16.69 -3.62
N ALA A 78 14.87 15.46 -4.07
CA ALA A 78 14.20 15.20 -5.34
C ALA A 78 12.77 15.77 -5.35
N TRP A 79 12.01 15.63 -4.25
CA TRP A 79 10.68 16.20 -4.14
C TRP A 79 10.69 17.73 -4.18
N ARG A 80 11.59 18.38 -3.43
CA ARG A 80 11.75 19.83 -3.51
C ARG A 80 12.07 20.31 -4.93
N MET A 81 13.08 19.70 -5.58
CA MET A 81 13.44 20.05 -6.95
C MET A 81 12.29 19.80 -7.93
N TRP A 82 11.53 18.72 -7.73
CA TRP A 82 10.33 18.43 -8.53
C TRP A 82 9.30 19.55 -8.41
N ASP A 83 8.95 19.98 -7.20
CA ASP A 83 7.97 21.05 -6.97
C ASP A 83 8.37 22.38 -7.64
N GLU A 84 9.67 22.68 -7.71
CA GLU A 84 10.21 23.87 -8.33
C GLU A 84 10.26 23.81 -9.87
N THR A 85 10.35 22.59 -10.45
CA THR A 85 10.72 22.43 -11.87
C THR A 85 9.82 21.51 -12.68
N LYS A 86 8.81 20.90 -12.06
CA LYS A 86 7.92 19.90 -12.69
C LYS A 86 7.15 20.45 -13.89
N PRO A 87 6.88 19.63 -14.92
CA PRO A 87 5.93 19.98 -15.96
C PRO A 87 4.49 20.06 -15.40
N LYS A 88 3.64 20.85 -16.06
CA LYS A 88 2.29 21.23 -15.56
C LYS A 88 1.42 20.04 -15.10
N GLU A 89 1.50 18.89 -15.74
CA GLU A 89 0.74 17.68 -15.41
C GLU A 89 1.66 16.51 -15.03
N GLY A 90 2.87 16.84 -14.57
CA GLY A 90 3.89 15.86 -14.24
C GLY A 90 3.56 15.10 -12.97
N ARG A 91 4.03 13.85 -12.91
CA ARG A 91 3.98 12.99 -11.72
C ARG A 91 5.36 12.38 -11.49
N LEU A 92 5.86 12.53 -10.27
CA LEU A 92 7.09 11.89 -9.82
C LEU A 92 6.76 10.61 -9.04
N HIS A 93 7.42 9.52 -9.40
CA HIS A 93 7.39 8.30 -8.62
C HIS A 93 8.80 7.99 -8.10
N PHE A 94 8.97 7.98 -6.78
CA PHE A 94 10.22 7.63 -6.14
C PHE A 94 10.09 6.25 -5.50
N ILE A 95 11.00 5.34 -5.82
CA ILE A 95 11.06 3.98 -5.25
C ILE A 95 12.34 3.90 -4.44
N SER A 96 12.30 3.41 -3.22
CA SER A 96 13.49 3.12 -2.46
C SER A 96 13.40 1.79 -1.71
N ILE A 97 14.51 1.06 -1.64
CA ILE A 97 14.62 -0.22 -0.94
C ILE A 97 15.50 0.00 0.28
N GLU A 98 14.97 -0.34 1.47
CA GLU A 98 15.67 -0.16 2.75
C GLU A 98 15.53 -1.41 3.63
N LYS A 99 16.65 -1.92 4.11
CA LYS A 99 16.68 -3.12 4.95
C LYS A 99 16.49 -2.81 6.44
N PHE A 100 17.00 -1.67 6.90
CA PHE A 100 17.02 -1.24 8.29
C PHE A 100 16.34 0.13 8.45
N PRO A 101 15.02 0.21 8.21
CA PRO A 101 14.33 1.49 8.21
C PRO A 101 14.35 2.14 9.59
N PHE A 102 14.56 3.45 9.62
CA PHE A 102 14.46 4.26 10.82
C PHE A 102 13.03 4.19 11.39
N ASP A 103 12.89 4.37 12.69
CA ASP A 103 11.60 4.73 13.25
C ASP A 103 11.31 6.24 13.04
N ALA A 104 10.08 6.67 13.35
CA ALA A 104 9.66 8.06 13.11
C ALA A 104 10.47 9.07 13.94
N ALA A 105 10.89 8.71 15.16
CA ALA A 105 11.68 9.58 16.03
C ALA A 105 13.11 9.73 15.50
N GLN A 106 13.73 8.63 15.08
CA GLN A 106 15.05 8.60 14.45
C GLN A 106 15.06 9.41 13.16
N LEU A 107 14.02 9.24 12.34
CA LEU A 107 13.85 9.98 11.09
C LEU A 107 13.74 11.49 11.34
N LYS A 108 12.92 11.88 12.32
CA LYS A 108 12.77 13.28 12.75
C LYS A 108 14.09 13.87 13.23
N GLN A 109 14.83 13.12 14.06
CA GLN A 109 16.15 13.55 14.57
C GLN A 109 17.16 13.72 13.44
N ALA A 110 17.24 12.78 12.50
CA ALA A 110 18.15 12.84 11.36
C ALA A 110 17.86 14.03 10.44
N LEU A 111 16.58 14.27 10.11
CA LEU A 111 16.15 15.30 9.17
C LEU A 111 16.15 16.72 9.78
N ALA A 112 16.26 16.86 11.09
CA ALA A 112 16.39 18.17 11.76
C ALA A 112 17.66 18.94 11.33
N ALA A 113 18.62 18.28 10.68
CA ALA A 113 19.82 18.91 10.13
C ALA A 113 19.54 19.85 8.93
N TRP A 114 18.36 19.72 8.29
CA TRP A 114 17.96 20.51 7.10
C TRP A 114 16.63 21.25 7.31
N PRO A 115 16.64 22.41 7.98
CA PRO A 115 15.42 23.20 8.20
C PRO A 115 14.70 23.59 6.89
N GLU A 116 15.44 23.76 5.80
CA GLU A 116 14.92 24.06 4.46
C GLU A 116 14.08 22.94 3.85
N LEU A 117 14.17 21.72 4.38
CA LEU A 117 13.34 20.57 4.00
C LEU A 117 12.22 20.27 5.01
N ALA A 118 12.04 21.11 6.05
CA ALA A 118 11.11 20.82 7.16
C ALA A 118 9.68 20.55 6.67
N ALA A 119 9.16 21.37 5.73
CA ALA A 119 7.81 21.21 5.19
C ALA A 119 7.58 19.87 4.47
N TYR A 120 8.63 19.28 3.89
CA TYR A 120 8.60 17.98 3.24
C TYR A 120 8.80 16.85 4.24
N SER A 121 9.76 17.00 5.15
CA SER A 121 10.07 15.97 6.16
C SER A 121 8.93 15.74 7.15
N GLU A 122 8.21 16.78 7.56
CA GLU A 122 7.01 16.66 8.40
C GLU A 122 5.92 15.82 7.75
N GLN A 123 5.67 16.03 6.45
CA GLN A 123 4.70 15.24 5.70
C GLN A 123 5.14 13.78 5.56
N LEU A 124 6.44 13.52 5.31
CA LEU A 124 6.99 12.17 5.25
C LEU A 124 6.82 11.45 6.59
N ILE A 125 7.21 12.10 7.70
CA ILE A 125 7.14 11.54 9.06
C ILE A 125 5.69 11.24 9.46
N ALA A 126 4.74 12.12 9.12
CA ALA A 126 3.32 11.94 9.42
C ALA A 126 2.71 10.69 8.76
N LYS A 127 3.29 10.23 7.65
CA LYS A 127 2.85 9.05 6.88
C LYS A 127 3.79 7.85 7.01
N TRP A 128 4.80 7.94 7.87
CA TRP A 128 5.85 6.93 7.96
C TRP A 128 5.31 5.56 8.39
N PRO A 129 5.56 4.47 7.63
CA PRO A 129 4.99 3.15 7.92
C PRO A 129 5.72 2.41 9.05
N GLY A 130 6.71 3.02 9.68
CA GLY A 130 7.57 2.36 10.65
C GLY A 130 8.43 1.28 10.00
N ARG A 131 8.71 0.20 10.75
CA ARG A 131 9.58 -0.90 10.30
C ARG A 131 8.84 -2.11 9.78
N VAL A 132 7.63 -1.92 9.25
CA VAL A 132 6.82 -3.02 8.71
C VAL A 132 7.42 -3.54 7.41
N LYS A 133 7.63 -4.87 7.29
CA LYS A 133 8.18 -5.49 6.07
C LYS A 133 7.26 -5.39 4.88
N GLY A 134 7.84 -5.21 3.70
CA GLY A 134 7.15 -5.25 2.41
C GLY A 134 7.02 -3.87 1.76
N PHE A 135 6.03 -3.73 0.91
CA PHE A 135 5.79 -2.54 0.09
C PHE A 135 4.90 -1.55 0.80
N HIS A 136 5.27 -0.27 0.78
CA HIS A 136 4.49 0.83 1.33
C HIS A 136 4.35 1.93 0.29
N ARG A 137 3.12 2.31 -0.03
CA ARG A 137 2.78 3.37 -0.96
C ARG A 137 2.33 4.61 -0.20
N LEU A 138 3.04 5.73 -0.41
CA LEU A 138 2.73 7.03 0.18
C LEU A 138 2.51 8.07 -0.93
N HIS A 139 1.51 8.93 -0.75
CA HIS A 139 1.18 9.98 -1.72
C HIS A 139 1.35 11.37 -1.12
N PHE A 140 1.99 12.26 -1.87
CA PHE A 140 2.26 13.65 -1.54
C PHE A 140 1.90 14.53 -2.75
N GLY A 141 0.60 14.72 -2.98
CA GLY A 141 0.13 15.38 -4.19
C GLY A 141 0.47 14.58 -5.46
N ASP A 142 1.28 15.18 -6.33
CA ASP A 142 1.78 14.56 -7.58
C ASP A 142 3.09 13.77 -7.39
N VAL A 143 3.62 13.71 -6.17
CA VAL A 143 4.77 12.86 -5.81
C VAL A 143 4.28 11.60 -5.09
N THR A 144 4.72 10.46 -5.57
CA THR A 144 4.42 9.15 -4.97
C THR A 144 5.71 8.48 -4.53
N LEU A 145 5.77 8.05 -3.27
CA LEU A 145 6.87 7.26 -2.72
C LEU A 145 6.44 5.80 -2.56
N THR A 146 7.23 4.88 -3.07
CA THR A 146 7.13 3.45 -2.78
C THR A 146 8.35 3.01 -2.01
N LEU A 147 8.18 2.75 -0.72
CA LEU A 147 9.20 2.16 0.12
C LEU A 147 9.08 0.64 0.08
N ILE A 148 10.20 -0.05 -0.05
CA ILE A 148 10.27 -1.51 0.04
C ILE A 148 11.19 -1.83 1.21
N HIS A 149 10.60 -2.23 2.32
CA HIS A 149 11.35 -2.65 3.50
C HIS A 149 11.73 -4.12 3.37
N ASP A 150 12.88 -4.37 2.77
CA ASP A 150 13.44 -5.70 2.52
C ASP A 150 14.94 -5.61 2.21
N ASP A 151 15.58 -6.78 2.07
CA ASP A 151 16.92 -6.85 1.46
C ASP A 151 16.88 -6.35 0.01
N ILE A 152 17.93 -5.69 -0.44
CA ILE A 152 18.00 -5.10 -1.80
C ILE A 152 17.78 -6.15 -2.89
N ALA A 153 18.38 -7.34 -2.75
CA ALA A 153 18.23 -8.39 -3.74
C ALA A 153 16.79 -8.89 -3.84
N ASP A 154 16.13 -9.08 -2.69
CA ASP A 154 14.74 -9.54 -2.61
C ASP A 154 13.78 -8.43 -3.05
N GLY A 155 14.01 -7.18 -2.65
CA GLY A 155 13.22 -6.03 -3.05
C GLY A 155 13.24 -5.77 -4.55
N LEU A 156 14.42 -5.81 -5.19
CA LEU A 156 14.55 -5.67 -6.65
C LEU A 156 13.90 -6.83 -7.41
N GLU A 157 13.96 -8.06 -6.89
CA GLU A 157 13.28 -9.22 -7.49
C GLU A 157 11.75 -9.08 -7.41
N ALA A 158 11.27 -8.58 -6.29
CA ALA A 158 9.85 -8.39 -6.04
C ALA A 158 9.23 -7.19 -6.79
N LEU A 159 10.05 -6.23 -7.24
CA LEU A 159 9.61 -4.97 -7.85
C LEU A 159 9.21 -5.17 -9.33
N ASP A 160 8.05 -4.64 -9.73
CA ASP A 160 7.65 -4.45 -11.12
C ASP A 160 7.61 -2.94 -11.43
N ALA A 161 8.60 -2.47 -12.19
CA ALA A 161 8.76 -1.05 -12.53
C ALA A 161 9.59 -0.88 -13.79
N ARG A 162 9.52 0.34 -14.37
CA ARG A 162 10.48 0.88 -15.33
C ARG A 162 11.04 2.19 -14.77
N VAL A 163 12.33 2.21 -14.48
CA VAL A 163 13.02 3.29 -13.75
C VAL A 163 13.80 4.17 -14.72
N ASP A 164 13.57 5.47 -14.65
CA ASP A 164 14.19 6.47 -15.52
C ASP A 164 15.53 6.99 -14.96
N ALA A 165 15.67 7.00 -13.63
CA ALA A 165 16.90 7.41 -12.97
C ALA A 165 17.18 6.53 -11.73
N TRP A 166 18.44 6.11 -11.56
CA TRP A 166 18.87 5.33 -10.40
C TRP A 166 19.83 6.12 -9.52
N PHE A 167 19.50 6.21 -8.24
CA PHE A 167 20.39 6.70 -7.19
C PHE A 167 20.99 5.48 -6.47
N LEU A 168 22.25 5.16 -6.79
CA LEU A 168 22.97 4.08 -6.09
C LEU A 168 23.67 4.69 -4.88
N ASP A 169 22.88 4.82 -3.83
CA ASP A 169 23.32 5.27 -2.52
C ASP A 169 23.44 4.07 -1.57
N GLY A 170 23.95 4.30 -0.39
CA GLY A 170 24.19 3.28 0.63
C GLY A 170 25.64 3.20 1.05
N PHE A 171 25.95 2.27 1.95
CA PHE A 171 27.30 2.14 2.51
C PHE A 171 28.33 1.71 1.45
N SER A 172 29.56 2.18 1.62
CA SER A 172 30.63 1.99 0.64
C SER A 172 30.81 0.50 0.24
N PRO A 173 31.28 0.22 -1.00
CA PRO A 173 31.45 -1.15 -1.49
C PRO A 173 32.36 -2.02 -0.61
N ALA A 174 33.33 -1.42 0.08
CA ALA A 174 34.23 -2.12 1.00
C ALA A 174 33.51 -2.57 2.29
N LYS A 175 32.43 -1.88 2.68
CA LYS A 175 31.67 -2.13 3.92
C LYS A 175 30.40 -2.96 3.67
N ASN A 176 29.81 -2.83 2.49
CA ASN A 176 28.59 -3.56 2.08
C ASN A 176 28.74 -4.13 0.65
N PRO A 177 29.63 -5.10 0.40
CA PRO A 177 29.92 -5.58 -0.96
C PRO A 177 28.72 -6.27 -1.64
N ALA A 178 27.79 -6.85 -0.87
CA ALA A 178 26.63 -7.56 -1.41
C ALA A 178 25.74 -6.64 -2.26
N MET A 179 25.53 -5.41 -1.81
CA MET A 179 24.71 -4.39 -2.49
C MET A 179 25.31 -3.97 -3.85
N TRP A 180 26.63 -4.08 -4.02
CA TRP A 180 27.38 -3.65 -5.20
C TRP A 180 27.74 -4.80 -6.15
N SER A 181 27.15 -5.97 -5.95
CA SER A 181 27.44 -7.18 -6.74
C SER A 181 26.94 -7.07 -8.18
N GLY A 182 27.55 -7.81 -9.09
CA GLY A 182 27.08 -7.91 -10.49
C GLY A 182 25.64 -8.38 -10.62
N HIS A 183 25.16 -9.23 -9.70
CA HIS A 183 23.77 -9.67 -9.65
C HIS A 183 22.80 -8.51 -9.43
N ILE A 184 23.12 -7.59 -8.52
CA ILE A 184 22.33 -6.37 -8.28
C ILE A 184 22.32 -5.48 -9.53
N MET A 185 23.50 -5.27 -10.16
CA MET A 185 23.56 -4.42 -11.36
C MET A 185 22.75 -5.00 -12.53
N GLN A 186 22.72 -6.32 -12.68
CA GLN A 186 21.86 -6.98 -13.67
C GLN A 186 20.36 -6.80 -13.38
N LYS A 187 19.95 -6.82 -12.09
CA LYS A 187 18.55 -6.53 -11.71
C LYS A 187 18.18 -5.08 -12.02
N LEU A 188 19.08 -4.12 -11.74
CA LEU A 188 18.88 -2.72 -12.09
C LEU A 188 18.69 -2.55 -13.61
N ALA A 189 19.54 -3.17 -14.43
CA ALA A 189 19.42 -3.14 -15.89
C ALA A 189 18.06 -3.64 -16.37
N LYS A 190 17.55 -4.74 -15.82
CA LYS A 190 16.21 -5.28 -16.15
C LYS A 190 15.06 -4.33 -15.81
N LEU A 191 15.21 -3.53 -14.77
CA LEU A 191 14.21 -2.57 -14.29
C LEU A 191 14.39 -1.18 -14.92
N SER A 192 15.53 -0.92 -15.60
CA SER A 192 15.79 0.36 -16.24
C SER A 192 14.90 0.57 -17.47
N ALA A 193 14.39 1.77 -17.61
CA ALA A 193 13.78 2.23 -18.85
C ALA A 193 14.88 2.46 -19.92
N PRO A 194 14.56 2.36 -21.22
CA PRO A 194 15.47 2.83 -22.25
C PRO A 194 15.84 4.31 -22.01
N GLY A 195 17.12 4.65 -22.08
CA GLY A 195 17.61 5.98 -21.76
C GLY A 195 17.77 6.29 -20.27
N ALA A 196 17.58 5.32 -19.39
CA ALA A 196 17.72 5.54 -17.94
C ALA A 196 19.14 5.99 -17.57
N ARG A 197 19.22 6.91 -16.60
CA ARG A 197 20.49 7.38 -16.03
C ARG A 197 20.72 6.78 -14.66
N LEU A 198 21.99 6.73 -14.26
CA LEU A 198 22.39 6.20 -12.98
C LEU A 198 23.53 7.04 -12.43
N ALA A 199 23.49 7.35 -11.15
CA ALA A 199 24.56 8.08 -10.48
C ALA A 199 24.93 7.42 -9.14
N THR A 200 26.22 7.47 -8.81
CA THR A 200 26.74 7.01 -7.52
C THR A 200 28.00 7.75 -7.11
N PHE A 201 28.18 7.90 -5.81
CA PHE A 201 29.38 8.54 -5.24
C PHE A 201 30.65 7.67 -5.34
N THR A 202 30.50 6.37 -5.55
CA THR A 202 31.65 5.44 -5.59
C THR A 202 32.30 5.39 -6.97
N VAL A 203 33.62 5.18 -6.99
CA VAL A 203 34.41 4.95 -8.21
C VAL A 203 35.11 3.59 -8.22
N ALA A 204 34.68 2.68 -7.34
CA ALA A 204 35.25 1.35 -7.22
C ALA A 204 35.28 0.62 -8.59
N GLY A 205 36.45 0.06 -8.95
CA GLY A 205 36.64 -0.62 -10.22
C GLY A 205 35.70 -1.80 -10.42
N SER A 206 35.40 -2.55 -9.35
CA SER A 206 34.43 -3.65 -9.35
C SER A 206 32.99 -3.17 -9.67
N VAL A 207 32.55 -2.04 -9.10
CA VAL A 207 31.23 -1.46 -9.37
C VAL A 207 31.13 -0.98 -10.82
N ARG A 208 32.17 -0.27 -11.30
CA ARG A 208 32.24 0.17 -12.67
C ARG A 208 32.15 -1.01 -13.64
N GLN A 209 32.93 -2.07 -13.40
CA GLN A 209 32.90 -3.26 -14.26
C GLN A 209 31.55 -3.95 -14.23
N ALA A 210 30.95 -4.13 -13.05
CA ALA A 210 29.64 -4.76 -12.89
C ALA A 210 28.51 -4.00 -13.61
N LEU A 211 28.56 -2.65 -13.60
CA LEU A 211 27.63 -1.83 -14.38
C LEU A 211 27.82 -2.01 -15.91
N MET A 212 29.07 -2.05 -16.37
CA MET A 212 29.38 -2.29 -17.78
C MET A 212 28.92 -3.68 -18.22
N ASP A 213 29.17 -4.71 -17.41
CA ASP A 213 28.73 -6.09 -17.66
C ASP A 213 27.20 -6.23 -17.66
N ALA A 214 26.49 -5.35 -16.95
CA ALA A 214 25.04 -5.27 -16.94
C ALA A 214 24.46 -4.45 -18.13
N GLY A 215 25.31 -3.88 -18.99
CA GLY A 215 24.91 -3.19 -20.22
C GLY A 215 24.82 -1.67 -20.10
N PHE A 216 25.29 -1.07 -18.99
CA PHE A 216 25.39 0.39 -18.89
C PHE A 216 26.67 0.92 -19.53
N THR A 217 26.58 2.08 -20.17
CA THR A 217 27.74 2.89 -20.51
C THR A 217 28.13 3.72 -19.30
N VAL A 218 29.37 3.60 -18.80
CA VAL A 218 29.80 4.18 -17.51
C VAL A 218 30.90 5.22 -17.75
N GLU A 219 30.68 6.41 -17.21
CA GLU A 219 31.61 7.52 -17.25
C GLU A 219 32.08 7.91 -15.84
N LYS A 220 33.31 8.37 -15.75
CA LYS A 220 33.90 8.93 -14.56
C LYS A 220 33.82 10.47 -14.65
N LYS A 221 33.11 11.08 -13.71
CA LYS A 221 32.94 12.55 -13.63
C LYS A 221 33.60 13.11 -12.39
N GLN A 222 33.70 14.45 -12.33
CA GLN A 222 34.17 15.16 -11.15
C GLN A 222 33.26 14.84 -9.95
N GLY A 223 33.84 14.50 -8.82
CA GLY A 223 33.12 14.21 -7.57
C GLY A 223 32.73 15.49 -6.80
N PHE A 224 32.22 15.26 -5.58
CA PHE A 224 31.82 16.34 -4.66
C PHE A 224 32.72 16.36 -3.41
N GLY A 225 33.01 17.55 -2.89
CA GLY A 225 33.79 17.75 -1.68
C GLY A 225 35.20 17.14 -1.77
N ARG A 226 35.54 16.24 -0.85
CA ARG A 226 36.83 15.53 -0.81
C ARG A 226 36.96 14.39 -1.81
N LYS A 227 35.84 13.92 -2.38
CA LYS A 227 35.81 12.84 -3.38
C LYS A 227 36.16 13.42 -4.76
N ARG A 228 37.31 13.03 -5.32
CA ARG A 228 37.78 13.55 -6.61
C ARG A 228 36.88 13.19 -7.78
N HIS A 229 36.21 12.03 -7.73
CA HIS A 229 35.40 11.51 -8.81
C HIS A 229 34.15 10.81 -8.31
N ARG A 230 33.14 10.68 -9.18
CA ARG A 230 31.93 9.86 -9.08
C ARG A 230 31.72 9.06 -10.35
N LEU A 231 30.82 8.08 -10.35
CA LEU A 231 30.38 7.43 -11.57
C LEU A 231 28.99 7.92 -11.97
N GLU A 232 28.85 8.17 -13.24
CA GLU A 232 27.57 8.34 -13.93
C GLU A 232 27.45 7.26 -14.97
N ALA A 233 26.24 6.72 -15.18
CA ALA A 233 26.01 5.70 -16.18
C ALA A 233 24.71 5.95 -16.95
N TYR A 234 24.65 5.40 -18.12
CA TYR A 234 23.54 5.52 -19.05
C TYR A 234 23.14 4.13 -19.56
N PHE A 235 21.85 3.80 -19.53
CA PHE A 235 21.29 2.58 -20.09
C PHE A 235 20.82 2.83 -21.52
N PRO A 236 21.22 1.99 -22.51
CA PRO A 236 20.95 2.25 -23.92
C PRO A 236 19.47 2.34 -24.27
N GLY A 237 19.16 3.09 -25.32
CA GLY A 237 17.83 3.22 -25.91
C GLY A 237 17.20 4.60 -25.70
N ASP A 238 16.17 4.87 -26.45
CA ASP A 238 15.41 6.13 -26.35
C ASP A 238 14.20 5.95 -25.46
N PRO A 239 13.88 6.96 -24.63
CA PRO A 239 12.68 6.96 -23.81
C PRO A 239 11.42 6.82 -24.68
N SER A 240 10.52 5.91 -24.30
CA SER A 240 9.23 5.77 -24.97
C SER A 240 8.30 6.93 -24.63
N GLU A 241 7.57 7.44 -25.62
CA GLU A 241 6.48 8.40 -25.38
C GLU A 241 5.32 7.72 -24.65
N GLU A 242 4.80 8.41 -23.63
CA GLU A 242 3.58 7.98 -22.95
C GLU A 242 2.36 8.28 -23.83
N LYS A 243 1.58 7.24 -24.14
CA LYS A 243 0.31 7.42 -24.85
C LYS A 243 -0.78 7.82 -23.84
N PRO A 244 -1.58 8.86 -24.14
CA PRO A 244 -2.74 9.19 -23.31
C PRO A 244 -3.68 7.99 -23.21
N LEU A 245 -4.13 7.68 -22.00
CA LEU A 245 -5.15 6.66 -21.78
C LEU A 245 -6.53 7.26 -22.05
N ALA A 246 -7.33 6.58 -22.88
CA ALA A 246 -8.74 6.93 -23.02
C ALA A 246 -9.49 6.74 -21.69
N ALA A 247 -10.52 7.55 -21.44
CA ALA A 247 -11.29 7.49 -20.20
C ALA A 247 -11.75 6.06 -19.89
N PRO A 248 -11.34 5.47 -18.76
CA PRO A 248 -11.72 4.11 -18.41
C PRO A 248 -13.18 4.05 -17.97
N VAL A 249 -13.83 2.94 -18.25
CA VAL A 249 -15.18 2.61 -17.78
C VAL A 249 -15.08 1.68 -16.58
N ILE A 250 -15.68 2.05 -15.45
CA ILE A 250 -15.72 1.25 -14.23
C ILE A 250 -17.15 0.79 -14.00
N MET A 251 -17.39 -0.51 -14.00
CA MET A 251 -18.71 -1.09 -13.72
C MET A 251 -18.85 -1.42 -12.25
N GLY A 252 -19.58 -0.58 -11.52
CA GLY A 252 -19.85 -0.69 -10.08
C GLY A 252 -19.30 0.48 -9.27
N ALA A 253 -20.18 1.14 -8.50
CA ALA A 253 -19.88 2.28 -7.62
C ALA A 253 -19.69 1.87 -6.14
N GLY A 254 -19.43 0.60 -5.84
CA GLY A 254 -19.03 0.13 -4.52
C GLY A 254 -17.58 0.47 -4.21
N ILE A 255 -17.05 0.02 -3.06
CA ILE A 255 -15.69 0.35 -2.63
C ILE A 255 -14.61 -0.03 -3.65
N ALA A 256 -14.77 -1.14 -4.38
CA ALA A 256 -13.84 -1.54 -5.43
C ALA A 256 -13.80 -0.50 -6.57
N GLY A 257 -14.96 -0.12 -7.11
CA GLY A 257 -15.04 0.86 -8.18
C GLY A 257 -14.66 2.27 -7.75
N ALA A 258 -15.06 2.70 -6.56
CA ALA A 258 -14.66 3.99 -5.99
C ALA A 258 -13.13 4.08 -5.77
N SER A 259 -12.51 2.99 -5.31
CA SER A 259 -11.05 2.91 -5.18
C SER A 259 -10.34 3.03 -6.54
N LEU A 260 -10.83 2.36 -7.58
CA LEU A 260 -10.31 2.48 -8.95
C LEU A 260 -10.44 3.91 -9.46
N ALA A 261 -11.62 4.51 -9.29
CA ALA A 261 -11.88 5.89 -9.70
C ALA A 261 -10.92 6.88 -9.01
N LYS A 262 -10.72 6.75 -7.69
CA LYS A 262 -9.78 7.57 -6.93
C LYS A 262 -8.33 7.38 -7.39
N ALA A 263 -7.93 6.14 -7.70
CA ALA A 263 -6.60 5.83 -8.19
C ALA A 263 -6.34 6.41 -9.60
N PHE A 264 -7.33 6.39 -10.50
CA PHE A 264 -7.24 7.07 -11.79
C PHE A 264 -7.20 8.60 -11.63
N LEU A 265 -8.05 9.14 -10.75
CA LEU A 265 -8.11 10.58 -10.50
C LEU A 265 -6.79 11.14 -9.97
N ARG A 266 -6.07 10.41 -9.10
CA ARG A 266 -4.70 10.78 -8.69
C ARG A 266 -3.71 10.91 -9.85
N ARG A 267 -4.02 10.30 -10.98
CA ARG A 267 -3.24 10.38 -12.23
C ARG A 267 -3.78 11.40 -13.22
N GLY A 268 -4.76 12.21 -12.80
CA GLY A 268 -5.45 13.17 -13.66
C GLY A 268 -6.36 12.52 -14.71
N ILE A 269 -6.74 11.25 -14.52
CA ILE A 269 -7.59 10.50 -15.44
C ILE A 269 -9.01 10.43 -14.87
N ILE A 270 -9.97 11.03 -15.57
CA ILE A 270 -11.39 10.98 -15.19
C ILE A 270 -12.02 9.70 -15.73
N SER A 271 -12.64 8.92 -14.85
CA SER A 271 -13.31 7.67 -15.18
C SER A 271 -14.82 7.87 -15.39
N ASN A 272 -15.42 7.05 -16.24
CA ASN A 272 -16.87 6.87 -16.33
C ASN A 272 -17.28 5.71 -15.41
N VAL A 273 -18.03 5.99 -14.37
CA VAL A 273 -18.48 4.96 -13.42
C VAL A 273 -19.94 4.65 -13.68
N ILE A 274 -20.20 3.40 -14.06
CA ILE A 274 -21.56 2.89 -14.29
C ILE A 274 -22.05 2.25 -13.00
N HIS A 275 -23.22 2.65 -12.54
CA HIS A 275 -23.83 2.09 -11.35
C HIS A 275 -25.31 1.81 -11.54
N ASP A 276 -25.82 0.85 -10.79
CA ASP A 276 -27.25 0.60 -10.66
C ASP A 276 -27.71 1.13 -9.29
N PRO A 277 -28.52 2.21 -9.25
CA PRO A 277 -29.02 2.79 -8.00
C PRO A 277 -29.85 1.80 -7.16
N ALA A 278 -30.49 0.82 -7.80
CA ALA A 278 -31.27 -0.21 -7.10
C ALA A 278 -30.41 -1.30 -6.46
N HIS A 279 -29.12 -1.38 -6.81
CA HIS A 279 -28.22 -2.40 -6.31
C HIS A 279 -27.85 -2.20 -4.84
N LYS A 280 -28.19 -3.16 -3.98
CA LYS A 280 -27.87 -3.14 -2.55
C LYS A 280 -26.41 -3.58 -2.30
N ALA A 281 -25.44 -2.76 -2.70
CA ALA A 281 -24.01 -3.09 -2.53
C ALA A 281 -23.62 -3.28 -1.05
N ALA A 282 -22.74 -4.23 -0.77
CA ALA A 282 -22.19 -4.45 0.58
C ALA A 282 -21.44 -3.22 1.11
N SER A 283 -20.95 -2.36 0.24
CA SER A 283 -20.27 -1.10 0.60
C SER A 283 -21.20 0.02 1.10
N HIS A 284 -22.53 -0.20 1.09
CA HIS A 284 -23.51 0.77 1.60
C HIS A 284 -23.96 0.48 3.02
N ASN A 285 -23.21 -0.32 3.77
CA ASN A 285 -23.45 -0.53 5.20
C ASN A 285 -23.26 0.77 6.01
N ALA A 286 -23.91 0.87 7.16
CA ALA A 286 -23.84 2.07 8.01
C ALA A 286 -22.42 2.36 8.49
N ALA A 287 -21.65 1.29 8.78
CA ALA A 287 -20.24 1.39 9.15
C ALA A 287 -19.42 0.26 8.53
N ALA A 288 -18.13 0.46 8.42
CA ALA A 288 -17.16 -0.56 8.04
C ALA A 288 -15.96 -0.53 8.98
N LEU A 289 -15.37 -1.72 9.17
CA LEU A 289 -14.25 -1.92 10.05
C LEU A 289 -12.95 -2.07 9.26
N VAL A 290 -11.97 -1.23 9.56
CA VAL A 290 -10.61 -1.27 9.00
C VAL A 290 -9.68 -1.83 10.08
N LYS A 291 -9.41 -3.13 10.03
CA LYS A 291 -8.52 -3.83 10.97
C LYS A 291 -7.53 -4.74 10.26
N PRO A 292 -6.35 -5.00 10.85
CA PRO A 292 -5.33 -5.81 10.20
C PRO A 292 -5.76 -7.28 10.10
N ARG A 293 -5.29 -7.95 9.06
CA ARG A 293 -5.17 -9.40 9.03
C ARG A 293 -3.75 -9.75 9.43
N LEU A 294 -3.62 -10.33 10.62
CA LEU A 294 -2.33 -10.70 11.21
C LEU A 294 -2.06 -12.18 10.95
N ASP A 295 -1.02 -12.50 10.22
CA ASP A 295 -0.54 -13.87 9.98
C ASP A 295 0.77 -14.09 10.76
N LEU A 296 1.01 -15.36 11.17
CA LEU A 296 2.24 -15.72 11.89
C LEU A 296 3.45 -15.92 10.97
N GLN A 297 3.21 -16.25 9.70
CA GLN A 297 4.25 -16.60 8.74
C GLN A 297 4.55 -15.44 7.80
N ASP A 298 5.83 -15.23 7.54
CA ASP A 298 6.31 -14.27 6.55
C ASP A 298 6.14 -14.83 5.14
N ARG A 299 5.10 -14.36 4.47
CA ARG A 299 4.73 -14.69 3.08
C ARG A 299 4.40 -13.41 2.33
N PRO A 300 4.51 -13.39 1.01
CA PRO A 300 4.14 -12.22 0.21
C PRO A 300 2.73 -11.70 0.54
N GLU A 301 1.73 -12.60 0.69
CA GLU A 301 0.36 -12.23 1.03
C GLU A 301 0.25 -11.63 2.43
N SER A 302 1.02 -12.16 3.41
CA SER A 302 1.00 -11.66 4.79
C SER A 302 1.55 -10.23 4.87
N ARG A 303 2.63 -9.94 4.14
CA ARG A 303 3.17 -8.58 4.00
C ARG A 303 2.18 -7.65 3.30
N PHE A 304 1.50 -8.13 2.24
CA PHE A 304 0.43 -7.38 1.56
C PHE A 304 -0.73 -7.05 2.51
N PHE A 305 -1.14 -7.96 3.39
CA PHE A 305 -2.23 -7.68 4.34
C PHE A 305 -1.88 -6.53 5.29
N LEU A 306 -0.63 -6.48 5.78
CA LEU A 306 -0.16 -5.38 6.62
C LEU A 306 -0.04 -4.07 5.83
N ALA A 307 0.53 -4.11 4.63
CA ALA A 307 0.64 -2.95 3.74
C ALA A 307 -0.73 -2.36 3.39
N SER A 308 -1.71 -3.22 3.06
CA SER A 308 -3.09 -2.80 2.78
C SER A 308 -3.76 -2.15 3.98
N TYR A 309 -3.54 -2.67 5.17
CA TYR A 309 -4.06 -2.10 6.40
C TYR A 309 -3.46 -0.71 6.66
N LEU A 310 -2.14 -0.56 6.59
CA LEU A 310 -1.48 0.74 6.79
C LEU A 310 -1.93 1.77 5.74
N TYR A 311 -2.03 1.34 4.49
CA TYR A 311 -2.54 2.20 3.42
C TYR A 311 -4.00 2.61 3.64
N ALA A 312 -4.85 1.68 4.10
CA ALA A 312 -6.24 1.95 4.40
C ALA A 312 -6.40 2.93 5.58
N LEU A 313 -5.57 2.81 6.63
CA LEU A 313 -5.56 3.78 7.74
C LEU A 313 -5.30 5.20 7.24
N GLU A 314 -4.35 5.36 6.34
CA GLU A 314 -3.99 6.68 5.80
C GLU A 314 -5.13 7.27 4.95
N VAL A 315 -5.67 6.50 4.00
CA VAL A 315 -6.66 7.02 3.06
C VAL A 315 -8.07 7.19 3.66
N TYR A 316 -8.34 6.57 4.83
CA TYR A 316 -9.63 6.71 5.51
C TYR A 316 -9.59 7.59 6.75
N ARG A 317 -8.46 8.20 7.07
CA ARG A 317 -8.28 9.00 8.31
C ARG A 317 -9.40 10.02 8.52
N GLU A 318 -9.77 10.76 7.47
CA GLU A 318 -10.81 11.79 7.51
C GLU A 318 -12.24 11.25 7.53
N HIS A 319 -12.41 9.94 7.28
CA HIS A 319 -13.71 9.25 7.29
C HIS A 319 -13.91 8.39 8.55
N ALA A 320 -12.99 8.48 9.50
CA ALA A 320 -13.07 7.71 10.74
C ALA A 320 -14.16 8.24 11.67
N LEU A 321 -15.05 7.36 12.07
CA LEU A 321 -16.04 7.60 13.13
C LEU A 321 -15.43 7.34 14.51
N MET A 322 -14.59 6.29 14.61
CA MET A 322 -13.90 5.89 15.83
C MET A 322 -12.54 5.27 15.51
N THR A 323 -11.62 5.37 16.46
CA THR A 323 -10.31 4.74 16.44
C THR A 323 -10.17 3.80 17.62
N GLY A 324 -9.51 2.67 17.42
CA GLY A 324 -9.36 1.60 18.39
C GLY A 324 -10.50 0.58 18.30
N VAL A 325 -10.13 -0.70 18.39
CA VAL A 325 -11.06 -1.84 18.37
C VAL A 325 -10.53 -2.91 19.30
N THR A 326 -11.38 -3.42 20.17
CA THR A 326 -11.05 -4.56 21.03
C THR A 326 -11.45 -5.85 20.33
N HIS A 327 -10.53 -6.82 20.22
CA HIS A 327 -10.83 -8.13 19.69
C HIS A 327 -10.79 -9.18 20.81
N ILE A 328 -11.93 -9.83 21.04
CA ILE A 328 -12.11 -10.89 22.02
C ILE A 328 -11.82 -12.24 21.31
N PRO A 329 -10.86 -13.06 21.80
CA PRO A 329 -10.58 -14.36 21.22
C PRO A 329 -11.79 -15.30 21.35
N LYS A 330 -12.04 -16.06 20.30
CA LYS A 330 -13.17 -17.02 20.27
C LYS A 330 -12.83 -18.38 20.88
N SER A 331 -11.55 -18.65 21.09
CA SER A 331 -11.06 -19.94 21.54
C SER A 331 -9.64 -19.83 22.12
N GLU A 332 -9.24 -20.82 22.92
CA GLU A 332 -7.87 -20.95 23.42
C GLU A 332 -6.82 -21.00 22.29
N ALA A 333 -7.15 -21.59 21.17
CA ALA A 333 -6.27 -21.61 20.01
C ALA A 333 -6.05 -20.21 19.42
N GLU A 334 -7.07 -19.34 19.44
CA GLU A 334 -6.95 -17.94 19.01
C GLU A 334 -6.16 -17.12 20.04
N THR A 335 -6.37 -17.34 21.34
CA THR A 335 -5.55 -16.75 22.42
C THR A 335 -4.07 -17.11 22.24
N ALA A 336 -3.76 -18.41 22.09
CA ALA A 336 -2.38 -18.86 21.88
C ALA A 336 -1.74 -18.27 20.60
N ARG A 337 -2.55 -18.03 19.57
CA ARG A 337 -2.12 -17.34 18.35
C ARG A 337 -1.80 -15.87 18.63
N PHE A 338 -2.59 -15.16 19.43
CA PHE A 338 -2.37 -13.76 19.77
C PHE A 338 -1.14 -13.56 20.66
N ILE A 339 -0.87 -14.45 21.59
CA ILE A 339 0.38 -14.47 22.36
C ILE A 339 1.60 -14.56 21.42
N LYS A 340 1.56 -15.49 20.44
CA LYS A 340 2.63 -15.60 19.43
C LYS A 340 2.78 -14.35 18.58
N LEU A 341 1.67 -13.76 18.12
CA LEU A 341 1.69 -12.50 17.35
C LEU A 341 2.25 -11.35 18.17
N ASN A 342 1.91 -11.26 19.45
CA ASN A 342 2.44 -10.23 20.35
C ASN A 342 3.97 -10.35 20.50
N THR A 343 4.48 -11.59 20.63
CA THR A 343 5.94 -11.86 20.67
C THR A 343 6.64 -11.56 19.35
N GLN A 344 6.03 -11.88 18.20
CA GLN A 344 6.60 -11.62 16.87
C GLN A 344 6.56 -10.13 16.48
N ALA A 345 5.59 -9.40 17.01
CA ALA A 345 5.38 -7.97 16.79
C ALA A 345 5.49 -7.53 15.30
N PRO A 346 4.67 -8.07 14.38
CA PRO A 346 4.76 -7.72 12.95
C PRO A 346 4.40 -6.25 12.64
N LEU A 347 3.69 -5.60 13.55
CA LEU A 347 3.38 -4.17 13.59
C LEU A 347 3.90 -3.59 14.91
N ALA A 348 4.07 -2.28 14.98
CA ALA A 348 4.40 -1.60 16.23
C ALA A 348 3.25 -1.71 17.27
N GLU A 349 3.58 -1.61 18.55
CA GLU A 349 2.60 -1.66 19.66
C GLU A 349 1.49 -0.61 19.53
N ALA A 350 1.78 0.53 18.90
CA ALA A 350 0.78 1.54 18.59
C ALA A 350 -0.36 1.01 17.68
N HIS A 351 -0.17 -0.07 16.94
CA HIS A 351 -1.19 -0.68 16.10
C HIS A 351 -1.93 -1.82 16.79
N PHE A 352 -1.24 -2.65 17.56
CA PHE A 352 -1.86 -3.76 18.28
C PHE A 352 -1.04 -4.15 19.51
N LYS A 353 -1.75 -4.65 20.53
CA LYS A 353 -1.17 -5.23 21.75
C LYS A 353 -2.11 -6.29 22.29
N PHE A 354 -1.59 -7.46 22.65
CA PHE A 354 -2.37 -8.47 23.34
C PHE A 354 -2.20 -8.31 24.85
N ASP A 355 -3.32 -8.10 25.55
CA ASP A 355 -3.40 -8.10 27.00
C ASP A 355 -3.74 -9.53 27.47
N GLU A 356 -2.76 -10.20 28.08
CA GLU A 356 -2.93 -11.58 28.56
C GLU A 356 -3.84 -11.67 29.77
N GLN A 357 -3.89 -10.65 30.63
CA GLN A 357 -4.74 -10.66 31.83
C GLN A 357 -6.21 -10.47 31.47
N ALA A 358 -6.49 -9.52 30.60
CA ALA A 358 -7.84 -9.28 30.10
C ALA A 358 -8.26 -10.26 29.00
N ASN A 359 -7.32 -11.04 28.46
CA ASN A 359 -7.50 -11.92 27.32
C ASN A 359 -8.14 -11.21 26.10
N VAL A 360 -7.62 -10.04 25.76
CA VAL A 360 -8.09 -9.27 24.61
C VAL A 360 -6.93 -8.78 23.74
N LEU A 361 -7.17 -8.65 22.44
CA LEU A 361 -6.25 -8.02 21.51
C LEU A 361 -6.73 -6.57 21.25
N ALA A 362 -6.01 -5.60 21.76
CA ALA A 362 -6.23 -4.19 21.47
C ALA A 362 -5.66 -3.87 20.08
N LEU A 363 -6.51 -3.40 19.19
CA LEU A 363 -6.17 -2.94 17.83
C LEU A 363 -6.24 -1.41 17.79
N ASN A 364 -5.25 -0.76 18.41
CA ASN A 364 -5.28 0.65 18.80
C ASN A 364 -5.45 1.63 17.62
N ALA A 365 -4.88 1.32 16.45
CA ALA A 365 -4.97 2.19 15.26
C ALA A 365 -6.10 1.77 14.29
N SER A 366 -6.84 0.71 14.58
CA SER A 366 -7.96 0.28 13.72
C SER A 366 -9.08 1.30 13.70
N LEU A 367 -9.76 1.43 12.55
CA LEU A 367 -10.81 2.44 12.36
C LEU A 367 -12.17 1.78 12.17
N VAL A 368 -13.19 2.44 12.71
CA VAL A 368 -14.57 2.33 12.24
C VAL A 368 -14.82 3.54 11.36
N ILE A 369 -15.22 3.32 10.12
CA ILE A 369 -15.40 4.37 9.12
C ILE A 369 -16.84 4.46 8.64
N GLU A 370 -17.23 5.60 8.06
CA GLU A 370 -18.51 5.79 7.38
C GLU A 370 -18.38 5.50 5.87
N PRO A 371 -18.83 4.34 5.37
CA PRO A 371 -18.74 3.99 3.95
C PRO A 371 -19.36 5.02 3.00
N LYS A 372 -20.50 5.60 3.39
CA LYS A 372 -21.21 6.61 2.57
C LYS A 372 -20.35 7.86 2.34
N SER A 373 -19.66 8.32 3.37
CA SER A 373 -18.73 9.46 3.27
C SER A 373 -17.56 9.15 2.33
N VAL A 374 -16.95 7.96 2.46
CA VAL A 374 -15.86 7.50 1.57
C VAL A 374 -16.32 7.44 0.11
N LEU A 375 -17.45 6.79 -0.16
CA LEU A 375 -17.93 6.64 -1.53
C LEU A 375 -18.29 8.00 -2.15
N LYS A 376 -18.92 8.90 -1.39
CA LYS A 376 -19.23 10.25 -1.82
C LYS A 376 -17.98 11.04 -2.20
N ASP A 377 -16.95 11.02 -1.36
CA ASP A 377 -15.67 11.71 -1.62
C ASP A 377 -14.97 11.13 -2.85
N TRP A 378 -14.81 9.81 -2.90
CA TRP A 378 -14.01 9.16 -3.94
C TRP A 378 -14.66 9.15 -5.32
N LEU A 379 -15.97 9.31 -5.38
CA LEU A 379 -16.74 9.43 -6.63
C LEU A 379 -17.08 10.88 -7.00
N SER A 380 -16.64 11.88 -6.23
CA SER A 380 -16.97 13.28 -6.47
C SER A 380 -16.35 13.87 -7.75
N GLY A 381 -15.25 13.31 -8.22
CA GLY A 381 -14.52 13.80 -9.39
C GLY A 381 -14.69 12.95 -10.66
N VAL A 382 -15.72 12.10 -10.72
CA VAL A 382 -15.94 11.18 -11.85
C VAL A 382 -17.29 11.39 -12.52
N THR A 383 -17.44 10.89 -13.74
CA THR A 383 -18.75 10.85 -14.41
C THR A 383 -19.52 9.63 -13.93
N LEU A 384 -20.67 9.84 -13.28
CA LEU A 384 -21.59 8.78 -12.86
C LEU A 384 -22.71 8.63 -13.90
N SER A 385 -23.00 7.38 -14.32
CA SER A 385 -24.13 7.06 -15.20
C SER A 385 -24.82 5.77 -14.77
N ASP A 386 -26.12 5.66 -15.08
CA ASP A 386 -26.96 4.48 -14.84
C ASP A 386 -27.19 3.64 -16.12
N GLY A 387 -26.51 4.00 -17.20
CA GLY A 387 -26.63 3.38 -18.52
C GLY A 387 -25.35 2.75 -19.06
N SER A 388 -25.39 2.37 -20.35
CA SER A 388 -24.18 1.90 -21.06
C SER A 388 -23.27 3.07 -21.40
N ALA A 389 -21.98 2.94 -21.09
CA ALA A 389 -20.96 3.84 -21.61
C ALA A 389 -20.35 3.24 -22.88
N ASP A 390 -20.09 4.10 -23.87
CA ASP A 390 -19.37 3.71 -25.09
C ASP A 390 -17.90 3.43 -24.72
N ALA A 391 -17.56 2.16 -24.62
CA ALA A 391 -16.25 1.70 -24.11
C ALA A 391 -15.20 1.74 -25.24
N LYS A 392 -14.74 2.95 -25.61
CA LYS A 392 -13.56 3.10 -26.50
C LYS A 392 -12.24 2.75 -25.82
N GLY A 393 -12.24 2.64 -24.49
CA GLY A 393 -11.11 2.39 -23.64
C GLY A 393 -11.16 1.06 -22.88
N ILE A 394 -10.49 1.05 -21.74
CA ILE A 394 -10.45 -0.09 -20.82
C ILE A 394 -11.73 -0.13 -19.99
N THR A 395 -12.30 -1.31 -19.80
CA THR A 395 -13.44 -1.57 -18.91
C THR A 395 -12.98 -2.35 -17.69
N LEU A 396 -13.38 -1.91 -16.48
CA LEU A 396 -13.06 -2.57 -15.23
C LEU A 396 -14.32 -3.07 -14.53
N LEU A 397 -14.44 -4.38 -14.37
CA LEU A 397 -15.58 -5.03 -13.70
C LEU A 397 -15.34 -5.02 -12.18
N ALA A 398 -16.05 -4.15 -11.44
CA ALA A 398 -15.96 -3.97 -10.00
C ALA A 398 -17.35 -4.02 -9.31
N ALA A 399 -18.30 -4.74 -9.92
CA ALA A 399 -19.73 -4.69 -9.61
C ALA A 399 -20.18 -5.59 -8.43
N GLY A 400 -19.24 -6.15 -7.65
CA GLY A 400 -19.60 -6.97 -6.50
C GLY A 400 -20.56 -8.12 -6.86
N TYR A 401 -21.73 -8.19 -6.23
CA TYR A 401 -22.72 -9.23 -6.53
C TYR A 401 -23.24 -9.19 -7.98
N GLY A 402 -23.26 -8.00 -8.63
CA GLY A 402 -23.63 -7.87 -10.04
C GLY A 402 -22.74 -8.67 -11.00
N LEU A 403 -21.54 -9.08 -10.58
CA LEU A 403 -20.65 -9.94 -11.35
C LEU A 403 -21.27 -11.32 -11.64
N LYS A 404 -22.23 -11.78 -10.82
CA LYS A 404 -22.96 -13.02 -11.09
C LYS A 404 -23.66 -13.00 -12.47
N THR A 405 -24.15 -11.85 -12.87
CA THR A 405 -24.78 -11.65 -14.19
C THR A 405 -23.75 -11.30 -15.26
N LEU A 406 -22.81 -10.40 -14.95
CA LEU A 406 -21.82 -9.90 -15.92
C LEU A 406 -20.82 -10.96 -16.37
N LEU A 407 -20.56 -11.97 -15.53
CA LEU A 407 -19.61 -13.05 -15.80
C LEU A 407 -20.28 -14.42 -16.02
N LYS A 408 -21.60 -14.46 -16.28
CA LYS A 408 -22.36 -15.71 -16.41
C LYS A 408 -21.84 -16.68 -17.50
N ASP A 409 -21.24 -16.12 -18.54
CA ASP A 409 -20.70 -16.87 -19.69
C ASP A 409 -19.18 -17.08 -19.61
N ARG A 410 -18.57 -16.83 -18.44
CA ARG A 410 -17.12 -16.97 -18.20
C ARG A 410 -16.85 -17.96 -17.06
N ASP A 411 -15.83 -18.80 -17.23
CA ASP A 411 -15.40 -19.76 -16.20
C ASP A 411 -14.52 -19.08 -15.13
N ILE A 412 -15.16 -18.24 -14.30
CA ILE A 412 -14.51 -17.57 -13.16
C ILE A 412 -15.20 -18.01 -11.88
N ALA A 413 -14.50 -18.82 -11.09
CA ALA A 413 -15.02 -19.41 -9.87
C ALA A 413 -15.16 -18.39 -8.73
N LEU A 414 -16.35 -17.78 -8.61
CA LEU A 414 -16.72 -16.90 -7.50
C LEU A 414 -17.69 -17.57 -6.55
N ARG A 415 -17.57 -17.24 -5.27
CA ARG A 415 -18.48 -17.64 -4.20
C ARG A 415 -19.23 -16.44 -3.68
N PHE A 416 -20.52 -16.58 -3.49
CA PHE A 416 -21.39 -15.54 -2.99
C PHE A 416 -21.89 -15.93 -1.59
N SER A 417 -21.72 -15.01 -0.65
CA SER A 417 -22.09 -15.21 0.74
C SER A 417 -22.95 -14.04 1.21
N ARG A 418 -24.16 -14.36 1.67
CA ARG A 418 -25.09 -13.42 2.28
C ARG A 418 -24.65 -13.13 3.72
N GLY A 419 -24.87 -11.90 4.19
CA GLY A 419 -24.75 -11.53 5.59
C GLY A 419 -25.71 -10.43 5.95
N GLN A 420 -26.22 -10.45 7.18
CA GLN A 420 -27.14 -9.45 7.72
C GLN A 420 -26.48 -8.68 8.86
N LEU A 421 -26.77 -7.41 8.90
CA LEU A 421 -26.46 -6.47 9.98
C LEU A 421 -27.73 -6.20 10.76
N THR A 422 -27.58 -6.12 12.07
CA THR A 422 -28.69 -5.95 13.01
C THR A 422 -28.44 -4.70 13.84
N TRP A 423 -29.44 -3.85 13.99
CA TRP A 423 -29.41 -2.76 14.93
C TRP A 423 -29.93 -3.24 16.27
N ALA A 424 -29.20 -2.89 17.33
CA ALA A 424 -29.52 -3.25 18.71
C ALA A 424 -29.33 -2.07 19.65
N GLU A 425 -29.82 -2.21 20.87
CA GLU A 425 -29.62 -1.32 21.99
C GLU A 425 -28.85 -2.08 23.06
N ALA A 426 -27.68 -1.58 23.40
CA ALA A 426 -26.83 -2.03 24.50
C ALA A 426 -25.85 -0.93 24.89
N ASP A 427 -25.41 -0.96 26.14
CA ASP A 427 -24.45 -0.01 26.67
C ASP A 427 -23.02 -0.52 26.47
N ILE A 428 -22.40 -0.11 25.36
CA ILE A 428 -20.98 -0.31 25.09
C ILE A 428 -20.38 0.97 24.51
N ASP A 429 -19.19 1.31 25.01
CA ASP A 429 -18.50 2.56 24.66
C ASP A 429 -17.47 2.41 23.54
N ALA A 430 -17.04 1.18 23.23
CA ALA A 430 -15.95 0.94 22.29
C ALA A 430 -16.28 -0.15 21.25
N PRO A 431 -15.77 -0.05 20.02
CA PRO A 431 -15.92 -1.07 19.01
C PRO A 431 -15.29 -2.39 19.43
N MET A 432 -16.02 -3.50 19.20
CA MET A 432 -15.56 -4.84 19.54
C MET A 432 -15.66 -5.79 18.35
N THR A 433 -14.79 -6.79 18.35
CA THR A 433 -14.88 -7.93 17.41
C THR A 433 -14.67 -9.24 18.17
N TYR A 434 -15.43 -10.28 17.79
CA TYR A 434 -15.44 -11.59 18.47
C TYR A 434 -15.78 -12.75 17.50
N GLY A 435 -15.50 -12.55 16.22
CA GLY A 435 -15.98 -13.39 15.12
C GLY A 435 -17.09 -12.74 14.33
N GLY A 436 -17.99 -12.01 15.01
CA GLY A 436 -18.77 -10.88 14.56
C GLY A 436 -18.11 -9.57 14.95
N TYR A 437 -18.92 -8.51 15.05
CA TYR A 437 -18.53 -7.20 15.58
C TYR A 437 -19.72 -6.47 16.21
N ALA A 438 -19.40 -5.61 17.16
CA ALA A 438 -20.33 -4.68 17.79
C ALA A 438 -19.74 -3.26 17.68
N LEU A 439 -20.44 -2.36 17.01
CA LEU A 439 -19.99 -1.00 16.73
C LEU A 439 -20.98 -0.02 17.33
N PRO A 440 -20.63 0.70 18.42
CA PRO A 440 -21.45 1.75 19.00
C PRO A 440 -21.43 2.97 18.08
N LEU A 441 -22.51 3.19 17.37
CA LEU A 441 -22.69 4.33 16.47
C LEU A 441 -23.65 5.35 17.12
N LYS A 442 -23.63 6.59 16.60
CA LYS A 442 -24.53 7.65 17.10
C LYS A 442 -25.99 7.21 17.16
N ASP A 443 -26.39 6.33 16.27
CA ASP A 443 -27.76 5.90 16.07
C ASP A 443 -28.13 4.58 16.77
N GLY A 444 -27.25 4.00 17.57
CA GLY A 444 -27.43 2.72 18.28
C GLY A 444 -26.28 1.75 18.01
N LEU A 445 -26.39 0.55 18.52
CA LEU A 445 -25.40 -0.49 18.37
C LEU A 445 -25.60 -1.26 17.06
N LEU A 446 -24.59 -1.28 16.18
CA LEU A 446 -24.60 -2.07 14.97
C LEU A 446 -23.88 -3.40 15.20
N LEU A 447 -24.64 -4.50 15.14
CA LEU A 447 -24.13 -5.87 15.26
C LEU A 447 -23.98 -6.52 13.89
N GLY A 448 -22.97 -7.36 13.74
CA GLY A 448 -22.80 -8.13 12.51
C GLY A 448 -21.54 -8.98 12.43
N ALA A 449 -21.45 -9.78 11.43
CA ALA A 449 -22.50 -10.06 10.48
C ALA A 449 -22.62 -11.56 10.31
N THR A 450 -23.83 -12.05 10.08
CA THR A 450 -24.02 -13.46 9.73
C THR A 450 -23.32 -13.83 8.44
N HIS A 451 -23.09 -15.12 8.24
CA HIS A 451 -22.41 -15.66 7.06
C HIS A 451 -23.11 -16.92 6.58
N HIS A 452 -23.92 -16.78 5.53
CA HIS A 452 -24.63 -17.91 4.92
C HIS A 452 -24.25 -18.05 3.44
N ARG A 453 -24.26 -19.27 2.92
CA ARG A 453 -24.26 -19.49 1.48
C ARG A 453 -25.49 -18.80 0.88
N LEU A 454 -25.35 -18.34 -0.36
CA LEU A 454 -26.46 -17.73 -1.04
C LEU A 454 -27.46 -18.83 -1.43
N GLU A 455 -28.62 -18.82 -0.77
CA GLU A 455 -29.74 -19.73 -1.02
C GLU A 455 -31.03 -18.92 -1.19
N GLY A 456 -31.95 -19.42 -2.01
CA GLY A 456 -33.24 -18.79 -2.27
C GLY A 456 -33.23 -17.72 -3.37
N SER A 457 -34.40 -17.13 -3.61
CA SER A 457 -34.65 -16.21 -4.74
C SER A 457 -34.25 -14.76 -4.44
N ASP A 458 -34.37 -14.30 -3.19
CA ASP A 458 -34.00 -12.95 -2.76
C ASP A 458 -32.81 -12.96 -1.80
N PRO A 459 -31.61 -12.60 -2.28
CA PRO A 459 -30.41 -12.53 -1.44
C PRO A 459 -30.42 -11.39 -0.42
N PHE A 460 -31.34 -10.47 -0.54
CA PHE A 460 -31.46 -9.26 0.31
C PHE A 460 -32.65 -9.32 1.28
N ALA A 461 -33.42 -10.42 1.27
CA ALA A 461 -34.50 -10.62 2.24
C ALA A 461 -33.96 -10.59 3.67
N LEU A 462 -34.64 -9.88 4.56
CA LEU A 462 -34.33 -9.86 5.99
C LEU A 462 -34.84 -11.14 6.66
N ARG A 463 -34.07 -11.64 7.63
CA ARG A 463 -34.38 -12.88 8.35
C ARG A 463 -34.26 -12.61 9.84
N LEU A 464 -35.28 -12.96 10.62
CA LEU A 464 -35.30 -12.80 12.08
C LEU A 464 -34.26 -13.71 12.76
N GLU A 465 -34.01 -14.89 12.20
CA GLU A 465 -32.97 -15.80 12.69
C GLU A 465 -31.56 -15.21 12.57
N ASP A 466 -31.32 -14.36 11.59
CA ASP A 466 -30.02 -13.65 11.48
C ASP A 466 -29.88 -12.56 12.55
N ASP A 467 -30.98 -11.86 12.86
CA ASP A 467 -30.99 -10.87 13.95
C ASP A 467 -30.76 -11.54 15.29
N ALA A 468 -31.45 -12.65 15.55
CA ALA A 468 -31.26 -13.46 16.75
C ALA A 468 -29.80 -13.96 16.88
N ALA A 469 -29.21 -14.48 15.79
CA ALA A 469 -27.83 -14.97 15.79
C ALA A 469 -26.80 -13.85 16.06
N ASN A 470 -27.04 -12.62 15.57
CA ASN A 470 -26.17 -11.48 15.86
C ASN A 470 -26.27 -11.05 17.32
N LEU A 471 -27.47 -11.04 17.93
CA LEU A 471 -27.69 -10.75 19.35
C LEU A 471 -27.03 -11.82 20.23
N GLU A 472 -27.31 -13.11 19.99
CA GLU A 472 -26.70 -14.22 20.71
C GLU A 472 -25.17 -14.20 20.64
N GLY A 473 -24.61 -13.90 19.46
CA GLY A 473 -23.17 -13.76 19.28
C GLY A 473 -22.58 -12.64 20.13
N PHE A 474 -23.26 -11.50 20.23
CA PHE A 474 -22.85 -10.41 21.10
C PHE A 474 -22.87 -10.82 22.56
N GLU A 475 -23.99 -11.32 23.07
CA GLU A 475 -24.15 -11.74 24.46
C GLU A 475 -23.13 -12.80 24.88
N LYS A 476 -22.95 -13.83 24.05
CA LYS A 476 -22.03 -14.94 24.31
C LYS A 476 -20.58 -14.49 24.52
N PHE A 477 -20.08 -13.56 23.72
CA PHE A 477 -18.67 -13.18 23.73
C PHE A 477 -18.36 -11.94 24.56
N THR A 478 -19.33 -11.05 24.78
CA THR A 478 -19.12 -9.85 25.56
C THR A 478 -19.64 -9.96 27.00
N GLY A 479 -20.53 -10.92 27.26
CA GLY A 479 -21.28 -11.02 28.51
C GLY A 479 -22.34 -9.91 28.68
N GLY A 480 -22.49 -9.03 27.66
CA GLY A 480 -23.48 -7.96 27.65
C GLY A 480 -24.88 -8.49 27.27
N ASN A 481 -25.89 -7.67 27.52
CA ASN A 481 -27.26 -7.91 27.07
C ASN A 481 -27.59 -6.89 25.99
N ALA A 482 -28.16 -7.32 24.87
CA ALA A 482 -28.57 -6.45 23.78
C ALA A 482 -30.01 -6.75 23.36
N GLN A 483 -30.77 -5.70 23.10
CA GLN A 483 -32.15 -5.80 22.61
C GLN A 483 -32.22 -5.36 21.16
N LEU A 484 -33.10 -6.00 20.37
CA LEU A 484 -33.33 -5.61 18.99
C LEU A 484 -33.89 -4.18 18.93
N SER A 485 -33.28 -3.34 18.14
CA SER A 485 -33.78 -1.97 17.89
C SER A 485 -34.91 -1.97 16.87
N GLU A 486 -35.75 -0.92 16.90
CA GLU A 486 -36.80 -0.72 15.88
C GLU A 486 -36.24 -0.38 14.49
N LYS A 487 -34.94 -0.06 14.37
CA LYS A 487 -34.30 0.21 13.07
C LYS A 487 -34.21 -1.03 12.20
N PRO A 488 -34.49 -0.92 10.89
CA PRO A 488 -34.45 -2.06 10.01
C PRO A 488 -33.03 -2.60 9.84
N SER A 489 -32.88 -3.90 9.99
CA SER A 489 -31.69 -4.66 9.65
C SER A 489 -31.33 -4.54 8.16
N ARG A 490 -30.13 -4.91 7.79
CA ARG A 490 -29.68 -4.81 6.40
C ARG A 490 -28.94 -6.06 5.94
N ALA A 491 -29.43 -6.70 4.88
CA ALA A 491 -28.75 -7.81 4.22
C ALA A 491 -27.93 -7.33 3.01
N SER A 492 -26.80 -7.96 2.78
CA SER A 492 -25.93 -7.73 1.62
C SER A 492 -25.19 -9.00 1.22
N VAL A 493 -24.66 -9.02 0.00
CA VAL A 493 -23.91 -10.16 -0.55
C VAL A 493 -22.45 -9.80 -0.72
N ARG A 494 -21.58 -10.64 -0.18
CA ARG A 494 -20.13 -10.58 -0.34
C ARG A 494 -19.70 -11.55 -1.44
N VAL A 495 -18.66 -11.15 -2.19
CA VAL A 495 -18.04 -11.98 -3.22
C VAL A 495 -16.66 -12.42 -2.74
N THR A 496 -16.39 -13.71 -2.79
CA THR A 496 -15.11 -14.30 -2.43
C THR A 496 -14.66 -15.30 -3.50
N THR A 497 -13.40 -15.65 -3.48
CA THR A 497 -12.82 -16.77 -4.22
C THR A 497 -12.73 -18.01 -3.35
N ALA A 498 -12.35 -19.16 -3.92
CA ALA A 498 -12.20 -20.41 -3.18
C ALA A 498 -11.12 -20.34 -2.08
N ASN A 499 -10.04 -19.59 -2.31
CA ASN A 499 -8.93 -19.39 -1.38
C ASN A 499 -9.07 -18.13 -0.50
N THR A 500 -10.21 -17.43 -0.59
CA THR A 500 -10.51 -16.19 0.15
C THR A 500 -9.54 -15.02 -0.11
N LEU A 501 -8.76 -15.08 -1.18
CA LEU A 501 -7.90 -13.99 -1.64
C LEU A 501 -8.63 -13.15 -2.70
N PRO A 502 -8.26 -11.88 -2.88
CA PRO A 502 -8.75 -11.07 -3.99
C PRO A 502 -8.46 -11.70 -5.36
N LEU A 503 -9.25 -11.33 -6.35
CA LEU A 503 -9.05 -11.71 -7.74
C LEU A 503 -9.03 -10.44 -8.60
N ILE A 504 -7.89 -10.18 -9.26
CA ILE A 504 -7.63 -8.97 -10.01
C ILE A 504 -6.94 -9.29 -11.34
N GLY A 505 -7.02 -8.40 -12.31
CA GLY A 505 -6.24 -8.49 -13.54
C GLY A 505 -7.07 -8.43 -14.80
N GLU A 506 -6.39 -8.52 -15.93
CA GLU A 506 -6.98 -8.55 -17.25
C GLU A 506 -7.57 -9.94 -17.53
N ILE A 507 -8.82 -9.98 -17.97
CA ILE A 507 -9.54 -11.22 -18.30
C ILE A 507 -9.82 -11.35 -19.79
N ASP A 508 -9.66 -10.28 -20.54
CA ASP A 508 -9.80 -10.19 -21.97
C ASP A 508 -9.13 -8.88 -22.45
N GLU A 509 -8.92 -8.72 -23.75
CA GLU A 509 -8.38 -7.46 -24.28
C GLU A 509 -9.21 -6.26 -23.79
N ARG A 510 -8.56 -5.37 -23.04
CA ARG A 510 -9.17 -4.18 -22.43
C ARG A 510 -10.25 -4.43 -21.38
N LEU A 511 -10.44 -5.68 -20.93
CA LEU A 511 -11.43 -6.02 -19.90
C LEU A 511 -10.71 -6.51 -18.65
N TRP A 512 -10.89 -5.78 -17.55
CA TRP A 512 -10.23 -6.03 -16.27
C TRP A 512 -11.25 -6.45 -15.22
N LEU A 513 -10.82 -7.28 -14.28
CA LEU A 513 -11.63 -7.74 -13.15
C LEU A 513 -11.03 -7.26 -11.83
N PHE A 514 -11.88 -6.80 -10.93
CA PHE A 514 -11.55 -6.47 -9.56
C PHE A 514 -12.64 -6.97 -8.60
N THR A 515 -12.39 -8.10 -7.94
CA THR A 515 -13.38 -8.80 -7.12
C THR A 515 -12.74 -9.66 -6.02
N GLY A 516 -13.53 -10.49 -5.35
CA GLY A 516 -13.04 -11.43 -4.35
C GLY A 516 -12.67 -10.81 -3.00
N LEU A 517 -13.09 -9.59 -2.72
CA LEU A 517 -12.70 -8.82 -1.53
C LEU A 517 -13.32 -9.33 -0.21
N GLY A 518 -14.40 -10.10 -0.29
CA GLY A 518 -15.09 -10.69 0.86
C GLY A 518 -15.50 -9.66 1.91
N SER A 519 -15.19 -9.93 3.17
CA SER A 519 -15.46 -9.03 4.30
C SER A 519 -14.39 -7.96 4.52
N ARG A 520 -13.32 -7.93 3.70
CA ARG A 520 -12.18 -7.01 3.84
C ARG A 520 -12.09 -5.98 2.72
N GLY A 521 -13.19 -5.67 2.08
CA GLY A 521 -13.23 -4.75 0.94
C GLY A 521 -12.61 -3.40 1.27
N PHE A 522 -12.96 -2.80 2.40
CA PHE A 522 -12.41 -1.52 2.83
C PHE A 522 -10.92 -1.56 3.22
N VAL A 523 -10.37 -2.73 3.57
CA VAL A 523 -8.93 -2.88 3.82
C VAL A 523 -8.14 -3.06 2.53
N PHE A 524 -8.61 -3.91 1.62
CA PHE A 524 -7.84 -4.34 0.45
C PHE A 524 -8.07 -3.49 -0.80
N ALA A 525 -9.29 -2.96 -0.98
CA ALA A 525 -9.65 -2.27 -2.21
C ALA A 525 -8.76 -1.06 -2.53
N PRO A 526 -8.39 -0.19 -1.58
CA PRO A 526 -7.58 0.98 -1.90
C PRO A 526 -6.21 0.64 -2.51
N LEU A 527 -5.46 -0.26 -1.87
CA LEU A 527 -4.12 -0.62 -2.35
C LEU A 527 -4.16 -1.48 -3.63
N LEU A 528 -5.16 -2.37 -3.75
CA LEU A 528 -5.32 -3.17 -4.96
C LEU A 528 -5.78 -2.33 -6.16
N ALA A 529 -6.61 -1.33 -5.94
CA ALA A 529 -6.97 -0.38 -7.00
C ALA A 529 -5.74 0.40 -7.49
N GLU A 530 -4.87 0.85 -6.57
CA GLU A 530 -3.57 1.43 -6.94
C GLU A 530 -2.72 0.45 -7.75
N ALA A 531 -2.70 -0.84 -7.39
CA ALA A 531 -1.95 -1.86 -8.13
C ALA A 531 -2.50 -2.06 -9.56
N ILE A 532 -3.82 -2.19 -9.71
CA ILE A 532 -4.49 -2.34 -11.01
C ILE A 532 -4.21 -1.12 -11.89
N VAL A 533 -4.44 0.08 -11.36
CA VAL A 533 -4.25 1.32 -12.11
C VAL A 533 -2.77 1.57 -12.41
N SER A 534 -1.85 1.23 -11.50
CA SER A 534 -0.42 1.26 -11.77
C SER A 534 -0.06 0.36 -12.96
N LYS A 535 -0.58 -0.86 -13.01
CA LYS A 535 -0.34 -1.79 -14.12
C LYS A 535 -0.85 -1.25 -15.45
N ILE A 536 -2.05 -0.68 -15.45
CA ILE A 536 -2.68 -0.08 -16.65
C ILE A 536 -1.88 1.15 -17.15
N CYS A 537 -1.43 2.00 -16.22
CA CYS A 537 -0.70 3.23 -16.53
C CYS A 537 0.82 3.03 -16.70
N GLY A 538 1.34 1.81 -16.49
CA GLY A 538 2.77 1.52 -16.53
C GLY A 538 3.56 2.13 -15.36
N ASP A 539 2.90 2.49 -14.26
CA ASP A 539 3.54 2.96 -13.03
C ASP A 539 4.16 1.78 -12.25
N PRO A 540 5.11 2.02 -11.35
CA PRO A 540 5.61 1.00 -10.42
C PRO A 540 4.49 0.39 -9.60
N LEU A 541 4.49 -0.94 -9.46
CA LEU A 541 3.49 -1.61 -8.64
C LEU A 541 3.69 -1.30 -7.14
N PRO A 542 2.60 -1.07 -6.37
CA PRO A 542 2.65 -0.89 -4.92
C PRO A 542 2.67 -2.21 -4.13
N ILE A 543 2.78 -3.33 -4.82
CA ILE A 543 2.78 -4.69 -4.27
C ILE A 543 3.83 -5.52 -5.00
N SER A 544 4.30 -6.61 -4.38
CA SER A 544 5.26 -7.49 -5.02
C SER A 544 4.68 -8.23 -6.22
N LYS A 545 5.53 -8.58 -7.20
CA LYS A 545 5.16 -9.46 -8.33
C LYS A 545 4.47 -10.73 -7.85
N ALA A 546 4.99 -11.36 -6.79
CA ALA A 546 4.43 -12.59 -6.24
C ALA A 546 2.98 -12.42 -5.75
N VAL A 547 2.64 -11.26 -5.17
CA VAL A 547 1.27 -10.93 -4.78
C VAL A 547 0.40 -10.66 -6.00
N TRP A 548 0.92 -9.90 -6.98
CA TRP A 548 0.21 -9.66 -8.23
C TRP A 548 -0.15 -10.97 -8.93
N ASP A 549 0.82 -11.86 -9.10
CA ASP A 549 0.63 -13.17 -9.77
C ASP A 549 -0.32 -14.09 -8.96
N ARG A 550 -0.26 -14.00 -7.63
CA ARG A 550 -1.11 -14.81 -6.74
C ARG A 550 -2.58 -14.41 -6.78
N PHE A 551 -2.86 -13.13 -6.97
CA PHE A 551 -4.21 -12.57 -7.06
C PHE A 551 -4.69 -12.43 -8.51
N GLY A 552 -3.81 -12.64 -9.46
CA GLY A 552 -4.10 -12.54 -10.89
C GLY A 552 -5.12 -13.59 -11.35
N VAL A 553 -5.99 -13.18 -12.28
CA VAL A 553 -6.85 -14.10 -13.03
C VAL A 553 -5.95 -15.01 -13.86
N ARG A 554 -6.22 -16.32 -13.85
CA ARG A 554 -5.48 -17.36 -14.60
C ARG A 554 -6.35 -17.89 -15.71
#